data_e3da4500731a22e64399a05bdc160c9e
#
_entry.id   e3da4500731a22e64399a05bdc160c9e
#
_cell.length_a   1.000
_cell.length_b   1.000
_cell.length_c   1.000
_cell.angle_alpha   90.00
_cell.angle_beta   90.00
_cell.angle_gamma   90.00
#
_symmetry.space_group_name_H-M   'P 1'
#
loop_
_entity.id
_entity.type
_entity.pdbx_description
1 polymer ?
#
loop_
_entity_poly.entity_id
_entity_poly.type
_entity_poly.pdbx_seq_one_letter_code
_entity_poly.pdbx_strand_id
1 'polypeptide(L)' 'MSFQVLDKKTMREVSLDDFTELARNNGLMEFDIEGFALQEDGTLLLCDECGRFTYVPREEKYVIRVKERFGISDYEY' A
#
# COMPACT_ATOMS: atom_id res chain seq x y z
N MET A 1 -1.15 11.87 -1.63
CA MET A 1 -0.76 10.92 -2.69
C MET A 1 -1.95 10.06 -3.06
N SER A 2 -2.17 9.83 -4.34
CA SER A 2 -3.26 8.97 -4.80
C SER A 2 -2.69 7.64 -5.29
N PHE A 3 -3.18 6.55 -4.74
CA PHE A 3 -2.79 5.22 -5.17
C PHE A 3 -3.97 4.25 -5.08
N GLN A 4 -3.87 3.16 -5.81
CA GLN A 4 -4.82 2.06 -5.79
C GLN A 4 -4.11 0.78 -5.41
N VAL A 5 -4.79 -0.08 -4.69
CA VAL A 5 -4.31 -1.43 -4.39
C VAL A 5 -5.11 -2.41 -5.23
N LEU A 6 -4.43 -3.21 -6.03
CA LEU A 6 -5.05 -4.16 -6.94
C LEU A 6 -4.72 -5.59 -6.52
N ASP A 7 -5.68 -6.48 -6.68
CA ASP A 7 -5.41 -7.91 -6.59
C ASP A 7 -4.54 -8.33 -7.78
N LYS A 8 -3.42 -8.98 -7.52
CA LYS A 8 -2.46 -9.34 -8.56
C LYS A 8 -3.02 -10.31 -9.60
N LYS A 9 -3.94 -11.19 -9.22
CA LYS A 9 -4.51 -12.19 -10.13
C LYS A 9 -5.58 -11.60 -11.04
N THR A 10 -6.45 -10.77 -10.48
CA THR A 10 -7.62 -10.24 -11.20
C THR A 10 -7.40 -8.83 -11.72
N MET A 11 -6.40 -8.12 -11.19
CA MET A 11 -6.15 -6.69 -11.43
C MET A 11 -7.35 -5.82 -11.07
N ARG A 12 -8.22 -6.30 -10.19
CA ARG A 12 -9.34 -5.53 -9.65
C ARG A 12 -8.90 -4.78 -8.40
N GLU A 13 -9.48 -3.60 -8.22
CA GLU A 13 -9.22 -2.77 -7.06
C GLU A 13 -9.69 -3.46 -5.77
N VAL A 14 -8.79 -3.51 -4.80
CA VAL A 14 -9.09 -3.94 -3.44
C VAL A 14 -9.55 -2.70 -2.66
N SER A 15 -10.55 -2.87 -1.79
CA SER A 15 -11.00 -1.79 -0.92
C SER A 15 -9.84 -1.24 -0.09
N LEU A 16 -9.70 0.09 -0.07
CA LEU A 16 -8.70 0.74 0.78
C LEU A 16 -8.97 0.48 2.26
N ASP A 17 -10.24 0.29 2.64
CA ASP A 17 -10.59 -0.06 4.02
C ASP A 17 -10.03 -1.42 4.40
N ASP A 18 -10.16 -2.42 3.54
CA ASP A 18 -9.61 -3.76 3.78
C ASP A 18 -8.08 -3.73 3.85
N PHE A 19 -7.45 -2.96 2.97
CA PHE A 19 -6.00 -2.79 2.97
C PHE A 19 -5.52 -2.04 4.21
N THR A 20 -6.26 -1.02 4.63
CA THR A 20 -5.96 -0.26 5.86
C THR A 20 -6.08 -1.17 7.09
N GLU A 21 -7.06 -2.07 7.11
CA GLU A 21 -7.19 -3.05 8.19
C GLU A 21 -5.99 -3.99 8.26
N LEU A 22 -5.50 -4.46 7.11
CA LEU A 22 -4.27 -5.23 7.06
C LEU A 22 -3.09 -4.45 7.65
N ALA A 23 -2.96 -3.18 7.31
CA ALA A 23 -1.92 -2.31 7.85
C ALA A 23 -2.06 -2.12 9.36
N ARG A 24 -3.27 -1.97 9.88
CA ARG A 24 -3.52 -1.86 11.32
C ARG A 24 -3.11 -3.13 12.06
N ASN A 25 -3.38 -4.29 11.49
CA ASN A 25 -2.96 -5.57 12.07
C ASN A 25 -1.44 -5.67 12.16
N ASN A 26 -0.72 -4.86 11.40
CA ASN A 26 0.74 -4.76 11.41
C ASN A 26 1.26 -3.50 12.11
N GLY A 27 0.41 -2.76 12.82
CA GLY A 27 0.80 -1.65 13.68
C GLY A 27 0.43 -0.25 13.23
N LEU A 28 -0.29 -0.07 12.11
CA LEU A 28 -0.77 1.25 11.70
C LEU A 28 -1.80 1.75 12.73
N MET A 29 -1.57 2.95 13.24
CA MET A 29 -2.40 3.50 14.33
C MET A 29 -3.52 4.41 13.83
N GLU A 30 -3.35 5.04 12.68
CA GLU A 30 -4.31 6.00 12.12
C GLU A 30 -5.06 5.41 10.93
N PHE A 31 -6.14 6.05 10.55
CA PHE A 31 -7.07 5.52 9.55
C PHE A 31 -6.60 5.68 8.12
N ASP A 32 -5.89 6.77 7.82
CA ASP A 32 -5.53 7.09 6.46
C ASP A 32 -4.07 6.84 6.17
N ILE A 33 -3.82 6.26 5.01
CA ILE A 33 -2.47 6.03 4.50
C ILE A 33 -2.09 7.24 3.64
N GLU A 34 -1.08 7.99 4.08
CA GLU A 34 -0.58 9.18 3.39
C GLU A 34 0.49 8.87 2.35
N GLY A 35 1.20 7.79 2.55
CA GLY A 35 2.24 7.40 1.61
C GLY A 35 2.73 5.99 1.81
N PHE A 36 3.53 5.53 0.87
CA PHE A 36 4.13 4.21 0.94
C PHE A 36 5.51 4.20 0.27
N ALA A 37 6.31 3.22 0.65
CA ALA A 37 7.55 2.90 -0.06
C ALA A 37 7.72 1.38 -0.09
N LEU A 38 7.98 0.82 -1.26
CA LEU A 38 8.26 -0.60 -1.41
C LEU A 38 9.75 -0.82 -1.13
N GLN A 39 10.05 -1.69 -0.17
CA GLN A 39 11.42 -1.99 0.23
C GLN A 39 12.04 -3.03 -0.71
N GLU A 40 13.37 -3.13 -0.72
CA GLU A 40 14.09 -4.09 -1.56
C GLU A 40 13.75 -5.54 -1.27
N ASP A 41 13.41 -5.85 -0.02
CA ASP A 41 13.01 -7.20 0.38
C ASP A 41 11.53 -7.53 0.08
N GLY A 42 10.80 -6.59 -0.53
CA GLY A 42 9.38 -6.74 -0.83
C GLY A 42 8.45 -6.30 0.30
N THR A 43 8.97 -5.86 1.44
CA THR A 43 8.18 -5.30 2.53
C THR A 43 7.64 -3.93 2.14
N LEU A 44 6.39 -3.67 2.44
CA LEU A 44 5.76 -2.38 2.19
C LEU A 44 5.83 -1.52 3.45
N LEU A 45 6.42 -0.34 3.32
CA LEU A 45 6.42 0.67 4.37
C LEU A 45 5.26 1.61 4.13
N LEU A 46 4.38 1.75 5.11
CA LEU A 46 3.24 2.67 5.06
C LEU A 46 3.44 3.80 6.06
N CYS A 47 3.01 4.99 5.66
CA CYS A 47 3.02 6.18 6.50
C CYS A 47 1.57 6.66 6.69
N ASP A 48 1.16 6.90 7.93
CA ASP A 48 -0.16 7.44 8.23
C ASP A 48 -0.15 8.99 8.26
N GLU A 49 -1.32 9.59 8.50
CA GLU A 49 -1.51 11.04 8.57
C GLU A 49 -0.64 11.72 9.62
N CYS A 50 -0.31 11.01 10.69
CA CYS A 50 0.47 11.54 11.80
C CYS A 50 1.97 11.36 11.63
N GLY A 51 2.42 10.86 10.49
CA GLY A 51 3.82 10.60 10.22
C GLY A 51 4.36 9.33 10.88
N ARG A 52 3.50 8.46 11.37
CA ARG A 52 3.90 7.16 11.90
C ARG A 52 4.06 6.17 10.77
N PHE A 53 4.97 5.22 10.97
CA PHE A 53 5.30 4.22 9.97
C PHE A 53 4.96 2.83 10.47
N THR A 54 4.52 1.98 9.54
CA THR A 54 4.38 0.55 9.79
C THR A 54 4.90 -0.23 8.60
N TYR A 55 5.37 -1.44 8.86
CA TYR A 55 5.83 -2.36 7.84
C TYR A 55 4.79 -3.46 7.63
N VAL A 56 4.35 -3.63 6.39
CA VAL A 56 3.46 -4.73 6.03
C VAL A 56 4.30 -5.81 5.35
N PRO A 57 4.31 -7.04 5.87
CA PRO A 57 5.09 -8.12 5.27
C PRO A 57 4.67 -8.39 3.83
N ARG A 58 5.61 -8.91 3.05
CA ARG A 58 5.36 -9.25 1.66
C ARG A 58 4.26 -10.30 1.51
N GLU A 59 3.21 -9.94 0.77
CA GLU A 59 2.06 -10.82 0.51
C GLU A 59 2.12 -11.52 -0.86
N GLU A 60 2.85 -10.98 -1.80
CA GLU A 60 2.93 -11.46 -3.19
C GLU A 60 1.58 -11.50 -3.91
N LYS A 61 0.63 -10.71 -3.45
CA LYS A 61 -0.75 -10.80 -3.92
C LYS A 61 -1.32 -9.47 -4.38
N TYR A 62 -0.61 -8.39 -4.12
CA TYR A 62 -1.09 -7.05 -4.44
C TYR A 62 -0.18 -6.32 -5.40
N VAL A 63 -0.79 -5.40 -6.16
CA VAL A 63 -0.10 -4.42 -6.97
C VAL A 63 -0.53 -3.05 -6.48
N ILE A 64 0.43 -2.18 -6.19
CA ILE A 64 0.17 -0.79 -5.83
C ILE A 64 0.32 0.05 -7.11
N ARG A 65 -0.78 0.63 -7.55
CA ARG A 65 -0.80 1.50 -8.73
C ARG A 65 -0.80 2.96 -8.29
N VAL A 66 0.18 3.69 -8.74
CA VAL A 66 0.37 5.10 -8.40
C VAL A 66 0.28 5.93 -9.66
N LYS A 67 -0.50 7.02 -9.61
CA LYS A 67 -0.49 8.02 -10.66
C LYS A 67 0.60 9.03 -10.36
N GLU A 68 1.62 9.02 -11.18
CA GLU A 68 2.75 9.95 -11.09
C GLU A 68 2.60 11.10 -12.12
N ARG A 69 3.48 12.10 -12.02
CA ARG A 69 3.48 13.27 -12.89
C ARG A 69 3.55 12.91 -14.37
N PHE A 70 4.27 11.86 -14.73
CA PHE A 70 4.54 11.46 -16.12
C PHE A 70 3.84 10.16 -16.54
N GLY A 71 2.94 9.65 -15.71
CA GLY A 71 2.22 8.43 -16.05
C GLY A 71 1.78 7.63 -14.83
N ILE A 72 1.46 6.37 -15.07
CA ILE A 72 1.02 5.42 -14.05
C ILE A 72 2.12 4.38 -13.87
N SER A 73 2.51 4.16 -12.63
CA SER A 73 3.49 3.13 -12.26
C SER A 73 2.84 2.08 -11.39
N ASP A 74 3.13 0.80 -11.66
CA ASP A 74 2.66 -0.32 -10.87
C ASP A 74 3.84 -0.93 -10.09
N TYR A 75 3.63 -1.16 -8.79
CA TYR A 75 4.61 -1.77 -7.89
C TYR A 75 4.07 -3.08 -7.37
N GLU A 76 4.72 -4.19 -7.66
CA GLU A 76 4.34 -5.50 -7.16
C GLU A 76 4.78 -5.70 -5.71
N TYR A 77 3.84 -6.21 -4.93
CA TYR A 77 4.04 -6.35 -3.49
C TYR A 77 3.43 -7.67 -3.00
#